data_727a731f92e6ce7a74d5540c0ca452ed
#
_entry.id   727a731f92e6ce7a74d5540c0ca452ed
#
_cell.length_a   1.000
_cell.length_b   1.000
_cell.length_c   1.000
_cell.angle_alpha   90.00
_cell.angle_beta   90.00
_cell.angle_gamma   90.00
#
_symmetry.space_group_name_H-M   'P 1'
#
loop_
_entity.id
_entity.type
_entity.pdbx_description
1 polymer ?
#
loop_
_entity_poly.entity_id
_entity_poly.type
_entity_poly.pdbx_seq_one_letter_code
_entity_poly.pdbx_strand_id
1 'polypeptide(L)'
;MDMDTPDSAAAVPTAEVASTPGLRRRLVGAGLIGLAGAALAPAFAARAGASPEQATTTTAPPKRPSDADLELLRFAQTAELAAVALYRTALGGELGDTTRAVLTHLHDAHLAYGQSLAAEIGRTAPGAPDAAIVEANTEAFSGSQSSVVAAALALENVLVATHTELVATLEGIDGTRLIASIVVAESRHAAVLADLGGATELDALLLNDATALVPAEG
;
A
#
# COMPACT_ATOMS: atom_id res chain seq x y z
N MET A 1 74.98 -25.93 11.06
CA MET A 1 74.52 -25.29 12.28
C MET A 1 73.06 -24.95 12.03
N ASP A 2 72.26 -25.97 12.29
CA ASP A 2 70.82 -25.95 12.07
C ASP A 2 70.15 -25.13 13.17
N MET A 3 69.18 -24.34 12.79
CA MET A 3 68.21 -23.80 13.75
C MET A 3 66.80 -23.95 13.22
N ASP A 4 66.17 -24.92 13.80
CA ASP A 4 64.77 -25.31 13.73
C ASP A 4 63.85 -24.15 14.14
N THR A 5 62.81 -23.95 13.33
CA THR A 5 61.67 -23.12 13.65
C THR A 5 60.45 -24.02 13.76
N PRO A 6 59.68 -24.04 14.86
CA PRO A 6 58.42 -24.74 14.86
C PRO A 6 57.30 -23.74 14.45
N ASP A 7 56.69 -24.11 13.36
CA ASP A 7 55.41 -23.58 12.94
C ASP A 7 54.27 -24.22 13.81
N SER A 8 53.52 -23.39 14.47
CA SER A 8 52.29 -23.83 15.17
C SER A 8 51.18 -22.79 14.90
N ALA A 9 50.53 -22.92 13.76
CA ALA A 9 49.30 -22.24 13.46
C ALA A 9 48.13 -23.09 14.01
N ALA A 10 47.57 -22.64 15.13
CA ALA A 10 46.34 -23.21 15.70
C ALA A 10 45.17 -22.86 14.80
N ALA A 11 44.53 -23.86 14.25
CA ALA A 11 43.30 -23.76 13.49
C ALA A 11 42.12 -23.36 14.41
N VAL A 12 41.46 -22.24 14.08
CA VAL A 12 40.20 -21.84 14.71
C VAL A 12 39.07 -22.65 14.08
N PRO A 13 38.22 -23.34 14.85
CA PRO A 13 37.08 -24.06 14.28
C PRO A 13 36.03 -23.09 13.81
N THR A 14 35.74 -23.09 12.51
CA THR A 14 34.56 -22.45 11.91
C THR A 14 33.31 -23.19 12.38
N ALA A 15 32.49 -22.50 13.16
CA ALA A 15 31.16 -23.00 13.50
C ALA A 15 30.27 -22.94 12.25
N GLU A 16 29.92 -24.11 11.75
CA GLU A 16 28.94 -24.31 10.69
C GLU A 16 27.56 -23.97 11.25
N VAL A 17 27.02 -22.79 10.83
CA VAL A 17 25.64 -22.41 11.15
C VAL A 17 24.73 -23.26 10.28
N ALA A 18 24.12 -24.26 10.85
CA ALA A 18 23.12 -25.09 10.21
C ALA A 18 21.90 -24.22 9.85
N SER A 19 21.74 -23.92 8.57
CA SER A 19 20.56 -23.30 8.01
C SER A 19 19.36 -24.23 8.13
N THR A 20 18.41 -23.88 8.97
CA THR A 20 17.14 -24.61 9.12
C THR A 20 16.16 -24.12 8.06
N PRO A 21 15.78 -24.91 7.04
CA PRO A 21 14.93 -24.49 5.93
C PRO A 21 13.43 -24.40 6.27
N GLY A 22 13.05 -24.49 7.52
CA GLY A 22 11.66 -24.72 7.93
C GLY A 22 10.83 -23.49 8.30
N LEU A 23 11.42 -22.33 8.53
CA LEU A 23 10.69 -21.19 9.12
C LEU A 23 10.06 -20.25 8.10
N ARG A 24 10.61 -20.20 6.89
CA ARG A 24 10.14 -19.27 5.84
C ARG A 24 8.79 -19.65 5.20
N ARG A 25 8.40 -20.95 5.27
CA ARG A 25 7.17 -21.44 4.63
C ARG A 25 5.88 -21.24 5.45
N ARG A 26 5.97 -20.80 6.70
CA ARG A 26 4.80 -20.69 7.59
C ARG A 26 4.20 -19.28 7.71
N LEU A 27 4.91 -18.24 7.29
CA LEU A 27 4.38 -16.86 7.37
C LEU A 27 3.50 -16.46 6.18
N VAL A 28 3.72 -17.04 5.00
CA VAL A 28 2.94 -16.72 3.80
C VAL A 28 1.58 -17.45 3.75
N GLY A 29 1.40 -18.50 4.55
CA GLY A 29 0.18 -19.32 4.53
C GLY A 29 -0.94 -18.93 5.50
N ALA A 30 -0.75 -17.93 6.36
CA ALA A 30 -1.71 -17.61 7.43
C ALA A 30 -2.42 -16.26 7.30
N GLY A 31 -2.20 -15.51 6.24
CA GLY A 31 -2.72 -14.15 6.03
C GLY A 31 -3.92 -14.02 5.09
N LEU A 32 -4.38 -15.08 4.45
CA LEU A 32 -5.51 -15.04 3.53
C LEU A 32 -6.72 -15.79 4.09
N ILE A 33 -7.21 -15.41 5.25
CA ILE A 33 -8.53 -15.86 5.72
C ILE A 33 -9.43 -14.65 5.90
N GLY A 34 -10.27 -14.44 4.91
CA GLY A 34 -11.70 -14.18 5.01
C GLY A 34 -12.14 -13.04 5.92
N LEU A 35 -12.29 -11.83 5.37
CA LEU A 35 -13.33 -10.93 5.86
C LEU A 35 -14.68 -11.43 5.34
N ALA A 36 -15.17 -12.55 5.92
CA ALA A 36 -16.59 -12.83 5.93
C ALA A 36 -17.20 -11.90 7.00
N GLY A 37 -17.98 -10.92 6.57
CA GLY A 37 -18.72 -10.04 7.44
C GLY A 37 -19.67 -10.82 8.32
N ALA A 38 -19.32 -11.02 9.59
CA ALA A 38 -20.27 -11.42 10.62
C ALA A 38 -20.91 -10.14 11.16
N ALA A 39 -22.14 -9.89 10.73
CA ALA A 39 -23.03 -8.94 11.37
C ALA A 39 -23.29 -9.42 12.80
N LEU A 40 -22.59 -8.86 13.78
CA LEU A 40 -22.95 -8.97 15.18
C LEU A 40 -24.07 -7.97 15.45
N ALA A 41 -25.32 -8.44 15.36
CA ALA A 41 -26.45 -7.72 15.89
C ALA A 41 -26.43 -7.90 17.42
N PRO A 42 -26.37 -6.84 18.24
CA PRO A 42 -26.60 -6.95 19.66
C PRO A 42 -28.14 -7.18 19.90
N ALA A 43 -28.49 -8.30 20.50
CA ALA A 43 -29.81 -8.52 21.02
C ALA A 43 -30.04 -7.57 22.20
N PHE A 44 -30.74 -6.46 21.97
CA PHE A 44 -31.27 -5.64 23.04
C PHE A 44 -32.62 -6.21 23.51
N ALA A 45 -32.64 -6.72 24.75
CA ALA A 45 -33.85 -7.12 25.43
C ALA A 45 -34.81 -5.92 25.52
N ALA A 46 -36.03 -6.12 25.04
CA ALA A 46 -37.09 -5.16 25.11
C ALA A 46 -37.46 -4.89 26.58
N ARG A 47 -37.27 -3.65 27.02
CA ARG A 47 -37.86 -3.14 28.24
C ARG A 47 -39.03 -2.23 27.84
N ALA A 48 -40.24 -2.72 28.07
CA ALA A 48 -41.46 -1.98 27.82
C ALA A 48 -41.57 -0.78 28.76
N GLY A 49 -41.93 0.38 28.22
CA GLY A 49 -42.55 1.45 28.98
C GLY A 49 -41.76 2.76 29.03
N ALA A 50 -41.70 3.49 27.91
CA ALA A 50 -41.67 4.95 27.88
C ALA A 50 -42.14 5.40 26.49
N SER A 51 -43.05 6.36 26.45
CA SER A 51 -43.55 6.97 25.22
C SER A 51 -42.37 7.48 24.35
N PRO A 52 -42.40 7.27 23.04
CA PRO A 52 -41.37 7.81 22.20
C PRO A 52 -41.54 9.32 22.06
N GLU A 53 -40.81 10.06 22.87
CA GLU A 53 -40.43 11.41 22.51
C GLU A 53 -39.62 11.29 21.25
N GLN A 54 -40.18 11.71 20.12
CA GLN A 54 -39.50 11.73 18.84
C GLN A 54 -38.26 12.61 18.99
N ALA A 55 -37.13 12.00 19.32
CA ALA A 55 -35.84 12.62 19.14
C ALA A 55 -35.68 12.83 17.64
N THR A 56 -35.95 14.06 17.17
CA THR A 56 -35.54 14.51 15.86
C THR A 56 -34.02 14.48 15.85
N THR A 57 -33.46 13.37 15.41
CA THR A 57 -32.05 13.31 15.07
C THR A 57 -31.84 14.24 13.88
N THR A 58 -31.49 15.48 14.18
CA THR A 58 -31.01 16.40 13.17
C THR A 58 -29.66 15.86 12.71
N THR A 59 -29.70 14.98 11.72
CA THR A 59 -28.49 14.55 11.06
C THR A 59 -27.92 15.79 10.38
N ALA A 60 -26.81 16.32 10.92
CA ALA A 60 -26.12 17.42 10.25
C ALA A 60 -25.84 16.98 8.80
N PRO A 61 -26.06 17.86 7.80
CA PRO A 61 -25.76 17.51 6.44
C PRO A 61 -24.30 17.08 6.35
N PRO A 62 -23.97 16.09 5.51
CA PRO A 62 -22.59 15.63 5.36
C PRO A 62 -21.72 16.85 5.02
N LYS A 63 -20.65 17.04 5.76
CA LYS A 63 -19.65 18.08 5.48
C LYS A 63 -19.00 17.74 4.15
N ARG A 64 -19.22 18.58 3.16
CA ARG A 64 -18.47 18.47 1.89
C ARG A 64 -17.04 18.90 2.14
N PRO A 65 -16.06 18.29 1.45
CA PRO A 65 -14.70 18.80 1.43
C PRO A 65 -14.67 20.27 1.01
N SER A 66 -13.71 21.04 1.50
CA SER A 66 -13.43 22.38 1.02
C SER A 66 -12.95 22.34 -0.44
N ASP A 67 -12.96 23.47 -1.14
CA ASP A 67 -12.44 23.51 -2.52
C ASP A 67 -10.95 23.12 -2.54
N ALA A 68 -10.17 23.53 -1.54
CA ALA A 68 -8.77 23.14 -1.40
C ALA A 68 -8.62 21.63 -1.18
N ASP A 69 -9.41 21.03 -0.28
CA ASP A 69 -9.41 19.58 -0.10
C ASP A 69 -9.83 18.84 -1.37
N LEU A 70 -10.81 19.38 -2.11
CA LEU A 70 -11.23 18.76 -3.37
C LEU A 70 -10.10 18.68 -4.40
N GLU A 71 -9.25 19.72 -4.51
CA GLU A 71 -8.07 19.67 -5.40
C GLU A 71 -7.09 18.57 -4.98
N LEU A 72 -6.79 18.48 -3.68
CA LEU A 72 -5.89 17.46 -3.14
C LEU A 72 -6.45 16.04 -3.33
N LEU A 73 -7.75 15.84 -3.07
CA LEU A 73 -8.40 14.55 -3.25
C LEU A 73 -8.50 14.14 -4.73
N ARG A 74 -8.69 15.09 -5.65
CA ARG A 74 -8.66 14.82 -7.09
C ARG A 74 -7.27 14.38 -7.53
N PHE A 75 -6.23 15.06 -7.05
CA PHE A 75 -4.85 14.67 -7.30
C PHE A 75 -4.58 13.25 -6.79
N ALA A 76 -4.96 12.93 -5.55
CA ALA A 76 -4.87 11.58 -5.01
C ALA A 76 -5.58 10.55 -5.92
N GLN A 77 -6.81 10.84 -6.35
CA GLN A 77 -7.55 9.93 -7.22
C GLN A 77 -6.84 9.67 -8.55
N THR A 78 -6.28 10.70 -9.19
CA THR A 78 -5.59 10.53 -10.47
C THR A 78 -4.30 9.71 -10.31
N ALA A 79 -3.60 9.84 -9.17
CA ALA A 79 -2.43 9.03 -8.83
C ALA A 79 -2.80 7.56 -8.59
N GLU A 80 -3.89 7.28 -7.85
CA GLU A 80 -4.41 5.93 -7.66
C GLU A 80 -4.79 5.26 -8.98
N LEU A 81 -5.46 5.98 -9.85
CA LEU A 81 -5.84 5.46 -11.17
C LEU A 81 -4.64 5.27 -12.09
N ALA A 82 -3.56 6.04 -11.91
CA ALA A 82 -2.29 5.80 -12.59
C ALA A 82 -1.65 4.49 -12.12
N ALA A 83 -1.67 4.21 -10.82
CA ALA A 83 -1.24 2.91 -10.29
C ALA A 83 -2.06 1.75 -10.88
N VAL A 84 -3.39 1.87 -10.96
CA VAL A 84 -4.26 0.88 -11.64
C VAL A 84 -3.81 0.64 -13.07
N ALA A 85 -3.53 1.69 -13.84
CA ALA A 85 -3.10 1.58 -15.23
C ALA A 85 -1.74 0.86 -15.35
N LEU A 86 -0.79 1.19 -14.49
CA LEU A 86 0.54 0.60 -14.46
C LEU A 86 0.50 -0.88 -14.04
N TYR A 87 -0.21 -1.22 -12.97
CA TYR A 87 -0.40 -2.62 -12.58
C TYR A 87 -1.09 -3.45 -13.67
N ARG A 88 -2.05 -2.87 -14.38
CA ARG A 88 -2.68 -3.52 -15.55
C ARG A 88 -1.67 -3.80 -16.65
N THR A 89 -0.75 -2.86 -16.93
CA THR A 89 0.34 -3.05 -17.90
C THR A 89 1.22 -4.23 -17.47
N ALA A 90 1.67 -4.27 -16.21
CA ALA A 90 2.48 -5.36 -15.67
C ALA A 90 1.79 -6.72 -15.77
N LEU A 91 0.50 -6.78 -15.47
CA LEU A 91 -0.31 -8.01 -15.51
C LEU A 91 -0.50 -8.56 -16.95
N GLY A 92 -0.29 -7.74 -17.98
CA GLY A 92 -0.23 -8.15 -19.38
C GLY A 92 1.07 -8.87 -19.77
N GLY A 93 2.13 -8.78 -18.94
CA GLY A 93 3.43 -9.38 -19.19
C GLY A 93 3.56 -10.82 -18.68
N GLU A 94 4.76 -11.37 -18.85
CA GLU A 94 5.11 -12.71 -18.33
C GLU A 94 5.55 -12.60 -16.87
N LEU A 95 4.75 -13.15 -15.96
CA LEU A 95 4.96 -13.13 -14.52
C LEU A 95 4.75 -14.54 -13.94
N GLY A 96 5.58 -14.91 -12.97
CA GLY A 96 5.33 -16.12 -12.17
C GLY A 96 4.04 -15.98 -11.34
N ASP A 97 3.45 -17.10 -10.98
CA ASP A 97 2.13 -17.16 -10.32
C ASP A 97 2.05 -16.30 -9.04
N THR A 98 3.07 -16.35 -8.19
CA THR A 98 3.12 -15.57 -6.95
C THR A 98 3.14 -14.06 -7.23
N THR A 99 4.01 -13.61 -8.15
CA THR A 99 4.10 -12.20 -8.53
C THR A 99 2.80 -11.73 -9.13
N ARG A 100 2.21 -12.50 -10.04
CA ARG A 100 0.92 -12.19 -10.65
C ARG A 100 -0.19 -12.04 -9.60
N ALA A 101 -0.26 -12.96 -8.64
CA ALA A 101 -1.26 -12.90 -7.57
C ALA A 101 -1.09 -11.64 -6.70
N VAL A 102 0.14 -11.30 -6.33
CA VAL A 102 0.43 -10.06 -5.59
C VAL A 102 0.01 -8.84 -6.40
N LEU A 103 0.48 -8.70 -7.65
CA LEU A 103 0.17 -7.52 -8.46
C LEU A 103 -1.33 -7.40 -8.79
N THR A 104 -2.05 -8.52 -8.92
CA THR A 104 -3.51 -8.50 -9.07
C THR A 104 -4.17 -7.92 -7.83
N HIS A 105 -3.74 -8.33 -6.64
CA HIS A 105 -4.26 -7.80 -5.38
C HIS A 105 -4.00 -6.30 -5.25
N LEU A 106 -2.79 -5.84 -5.60
CA LEU A 106 -2.44 -4.42 -5.56
C LEU A 106 -3.26 -3.61 -6.56
N HIS A 107 -3.41 -4.10 -7.80
CA HIS A 107 -4.29 -3.48 -8.81
C HIS A 107 -5.71 -3.27 -8.27
N ASP A 108 -6.30 -4.32 -7.66
CA ASP A 108 -7.67 -4.26 -7.17
C ASP A 108 -7.79 -3.33 -5.94
N ALA A 109 -6.74 -3.27 -5.11
CA ALA A 109 -6.67 -2.34 -3.98
C ALA A 109 -6.68 -0.87 -4.46
N HIS A 110 -5.79 -0.49 -5.39
CA HIS A 110 -5.76 0.86 -5.95
C HIS A 110 -7.05 1.23 -6.68
N LEU A 111 -7.68 0.28 -7.37
CA LEU A 111 -9.00 0.51 -7.96
C LEU A 111 -10.04 0.86 -6.88
N ALA A 112 -10.04 0.15 -5.75
CA ALA A 112 -10.93 0.41 -4.63
C ALA A 112 -10.64 1.77 -3.97
N TYR A 113 -9.36 2.16 -3.87
CA TYR A 113 -8.98 3.48 -3.35
C TYR A 113 -9.44 4.60 -4.28
N GLY A 114 -9.19 4.49 -5.59
CA GLY A 114 -9.68 5.45 -6.59
C GLY A 114 -11.21 5.60 -6.57
N GLN A 115 -11.96 4.51 -6.33
CA GLN A 115 -13.42 4.53 -6.17
C GLN A 115 -13.85 5.21 -4.87
N SER A 116 -13.14 4.96 -3.77
CA SER A 116 -13.42 5.57 -2.47
C SER A 116 -13.18 7.08 -2.51
N LEU A 117 -12.10 7.51 -3.16
CA LEU A 117 -11.81 8.90 -3.41
C LEU A 117 -12.87 9.55 -4.30
N ALA A 118 -13.32 8.85 -5.35
CA ALA A 118 -14.42 9.35 -6.18
C ALA A 118 -15.71 9.57 -5.39
N ALA A 119 -16.00 8.70 -4.44
CA ALA A 119 -17.18 8.84 -3.58
C ALA A 119 -17.08 10.06 -2.65
N GLU A 120 -15.89 10.36 -2.12
CA GLU A 120 -15.62 11.54 -1.29
C GLU A 120 -15.67 12.84 -2.11
N ILE A 121 -15.06 12.85 -3.30
CA ILE A 121 -15.05 14.00 -4.23
C ILE A 121 -16.45 14.27 -4.81
N GLY A 122 -17.19 13.18 -5.09
CA GLY A 122 -18.51 13.24 -5.71
C GLY A 122 -18.47 13.53 -7.23
N ARG A 123 -19.38 14.39 -7.70
CA ARG A 123 -19.63 14.58 -9.15
C ARG A 123 -18.46 15.17 -9.94
N THR A 124 -17.48 15.73 -9.27
CA THR A 124 -16.32 16.36 -9.90
C THR A 124 -15.07 15.49 -9.85
N ALA A 125 -15.22 14.21 -9.49
CA ALA A 125 -14.13 13.26 -9.52
C ALA A 125 -13.57 13.11 -10.96
N PRO A 126 -12.24 13.20 -11.16
CA PRO A 126 -11.62 13.11 -12.47
C PRO A 126 -11.92 11.81 -13.20
N GLY A 127 -11.86 10.69 -12.50
CA GLY A 127 -12.14 9.35 -13.06
C GLY A 127 -11.14 8.88 -14.12
N ALA A 128 -10.00 9.57 -14.26
CA ALA A 128 -8.94 9.26 -15.21
C ALA A 128 -7.57 9.21 -14.49
N PRO A 129 -6.63 8.40 -14.99
CA PRO A 129 -5.27 8.35 -14.44
C PRO A 129 -4.50 9.65 -14.75
N ASP A 130 -3.54 9.97 -13.89
CA ASP A 130 -2.52 10.97 -14.19
C ASP A 130 -1.63 10.46 -15.33
N ALA A 131 -1.68 11.16 -16.48
CA ALA A 131 -0.98 10.74 -17.68
C ALA A 131 0.56 10.82 -17.53
N ALA A 132 1.06 11.79 -16.79
CA ALA A 132 2.50 11.96 -16.59
C ALA A 132 3.08 10.83 -15.72
N ILE A 133 2.36 10.42 -14.68
CA ILE A 133 2.76 9.28 -13.84
C ILE A 133 2.77 7.99 -14.67
N VAL A 134 1.74 7.76 -15.50
CA VAL A 134 1.66 6.59 -16.37
C VAL A 134 2.81 6.58 -17.38
N GLU A 135 3.02 7.68 -18.09
CA GLU A 135 4.07 7.82 -19.11
C GLU A 135 5.46 7.56 -18.52
N ALA A 136 5.77 8.19 -17.38
CA ALA A 136 7.06 8.07 -16.72
C ALA A 136 7.41 6.65 -16.26
N ASN A 137 6.41 5.80 -16.01
CA ASN A 137 6.60 4.47 -15.42
C ASN A 137 6.29 3.31 -16.37
N THR A 138 5.64 3.53 -17.52
CA THR A 138 5.16 2.47 -18.42
C THR A 138 6.29 1.52 -18.87
N GLU A 139 7.48 2.02 -19.18
CA GLU A 139 8.59 1.19 -19.62
C GLU A 139 9.00 0.19 -18.53
N ALA A 140 9.15 0.64 -17.28
CA ALA A 140 9.55 -0.20 -16.16
C ALA A 140 8.49 -1.25 -15.82
N PHE A 141 7.20 -0.91 -15.96
CA PHE A 141 6.07 -1.83 -15.75
C PHE A 141 5.82 -2.77 -16.93
N SER A 142 6.47 -2.57 -18.08
CA SER A 142 6.45 -3.47 -19.25
C SER A 142 7.68 -4.38 -19.32
N GLY A 143 8.60 -4.27 -18.38
CA GLY A 143 9.87 -4.96 -18.36
C GLY A 143 9.82 -6.41 -17.87
N SER A 144 10.96 -6.92 -17.44
CA SER A 144 11.07 -8.23 -16.80
C SER A 144 10.34 -8.25 -15.45
N GLN A 145 10.02 -9.45 -14.95
CA GLN A 145 9.40 -9.57 -13.62
C GLN A 145 10.17 -8.83 -12.52
N SER A 146 11.50 -8.90 -12.51
CA SER A 146 12.31 -8.19 -11.51
C SER A 146 12.23 -6.67 -11.68
N SER A 147 12.19 -6.17 -12.92
CA SER A 147 11.98 -4.76 -13.23
C SER A 147 10.61 -4.28 -12.75
N VAL A 148 9.57 -5.05 -13.04
CA VAL A 148 8.19 -4.77 -12.61
C VAL A 148 8.07 -4.72 -11.09
N VAL A 149 8.65 -5.68 -10.36
CA VAL A 149 8.61 -5.71 -8.89
C VAL A 149 9.34 -4.49 -8.30
N ALA A 150 10.50 -4.14 -8.86
CA ALA A 150 11.25 -2.96 -8.42
C ALA A 150 10.49 -1.65 -8.71
N ALA A 151 9.88 -1.53 -9.90
CA ALA A 151 9.08 -0.37 -10.28
C ALA A 151 7.82 -0.24 -9.41
N ALA A 152 7.16 -1.36 -9.12
CA ALA A 152 6.00 -1.40 -8.22
C ALA A 152 6.38 -0.94 -6.80
N LEU A 153 7.50 -1.43 -6.25
CA LEU A 153 8.00 -0.98 -4.95
C LEU A 153 8.29 0.53 -4.94
N ALA A 154 8.94 1.03 -5.98
CA ALA A 154 9.23 2.47 -6.09
C ALA A 154 7.94 3.30 -6.17
N LEU A 155 6.94 2.85 -6.92
CA LEU A 155 5.64 3.50 -7.02
C LEU A 155 4.92 3.53 -5.68
N GLU A 156 4.82 2.40 -4.95
CA GLU A 156 4.18 2.35 -3.64
C GLU A 156 4.85 3.31 -2.65
N ASN A 157 6.19 3.36 -2.64
CA ASN A 157 6.91 4.27 -1.78
C ASN A 157 6.63 5.74 -2.11
N VAL A 158 6.56 6.10 -3.38
CA VAL A 158 6.18 7.45 -3.83
C VAL A 158 4.74 7.79 -3.43
N LEU A 159 3.80 6.85 -3.58
CA LEU A 159 2.40 7.03 -3.17
C LEU A 159 2.28 7.19 -1.65
N VAL A 160 2.97 6.36 -0.86
CA VAL A 160 3.03 6.52 0.62
C VAL A 160 3.54 7.91 1.01
N ALA A 161 4.63 8.39 0.39
CA ALA A 161 5.15 9.73 0.67
C ALA A 161 4.13 10.80 0.29
N THR A 162 3.54 10.69 -0.90
CA THR A 162 2.52 11.62 -1.42
C THR A 162 1.30 11.69 -0.52
N HIS A 163 0.73 10.55 -0.17
CA HIS A 163 -0.46 10.49 0.68
C HIS A 163 -0.15 10.94 2.12
N THR A 164 1.07 10.76 2.62
CA THR A 164 1.50 11.28 3.92
C THR A 164 1.48 12.82 3.92
N GLU A 165 1.97 13.48 2.87
CA GLU A 165 1.89 14.93 2.72
C GLU A 165 0.42 15.41 2.61
N LEU A 166 -0.43 14.65 1.92
CA LEU A 166 -1.85 14.99 1.84
C LEU A 166 -2.55 14.88 3.21
N VAL A 167 -2.21 13.88 4.04
CA VAL A 167 -2.72 13.78 5.42
C VAL A 167 -2.37 15.02 6.25
N ALA A 168 -1.16 15.56 6.04
CA ALA A 168 -0.70 16.76 6.75
C ALA A 168 -1.37 18.06 6.26
N THR A 169 -1.91 18.07 5.04
CA THR A 169 -2.42 19.28 4.37
C THR A 169 -3.94 19.37 4.38
N LEU A 170 -4.66 18.22 4.29
CA LEU A 170 -6.12 18.17 4.28
C LEU A 170 -6.73 18.73 5.58
N GLU A 171 -7.73 19.58 5.44
CA GLU A 171 -8.48 20.16 6.57
C GLU A 171 -9.70 19.32 6.96
N GLY A 172 -10.33 18.66 5.99
CA GLY A 172 -11.52 17.83 6.19
C GLY A 172 -11.21 16.47 6.80
N ILE A 173 -11.84 16.15 7.94
CA ILE A 173 -11.55 14.94 8.70
C ILE A 173 -11.85 13.65 7.94
N ASP A 174 -12.86 13.64 7.07
CA ASP A 174 -13.27 12.44 6.33
C ASP A 174 -12.27 12.14 5.21
N GLY A 175 -11.83 13.15 4.45
CA GLY A 175 -10.75 13.04 3.47
C GLY A 175 -9.43 12.61 4.12
N THR A 176 -9.05 13.25 5.24
CA THR A 176 -7.84 12.90 5.99
C THR A 176 -7.85 11.44 6.46
N ARG A 177 -8.97 10.95 7.00
CA ARG A 177 -9.12 9.55 7.44
C ARG A 177 -9.03 8.57 6.28
N LEU A 178 -9.64 8.90 5.15
CA LEU A 178 -9.57 8.07 3.95
C LEU A 178 -8.12 7.96 3.48
N ILE A 179 -7.43 9.07 3.24
CA ILE A 179 -6.03 9.08 2.81
C ILE A 179 -5.13 8.36 3.83
N ALA A 180 -5.29 8.61 5.14
CA ALA A 180 -4.51 7.91 6.16
C ALA A 180 -4.71 6.38 6.13
N SER A 181 -5.92 5.91 5.81
CA SER A 181 -6.18 4.47 5.64
C SER A 181 -5.47 3.89 4.41
N ILE A 182 -5.38 4.67 3.33
CA ILE A 182 -4.63 4.30 2.12
C ILE A 182 -3.14 4.21 2.42
N VAL A 183 -2.54 5.21 3.07
CA VAL A 183 -1.12 5.19 3.50
C VAL A 183 -0.77 3.90 4.27
N VAL A 184 -1.61 3.49 5.21
CA VAL A 184 -1.38 2.25 5.98
C VAL A 184 -1.41 1.01 5.09
N ALA A 185 -2.26 0.97 4.09
CA ALA A 185 -2.34 -0.15 3.16
C ALA A 185 -1.15 -0.17 2.20
N GLU A 186 -0.80 0.95 1.58
CA GLU A 186 0.33 1.10 0.66
C GLU A 186 1.68 0.81 1.34
N SER A 187 1.85 1.20 2.60
CA SER A 187 3.04 0.83 3.37
C SER A 187 3.21 -0.69 3.51
N ARG A 188 2.09 -1.43 3.58
CA ARG A 188 2.13 -2.91 3.57
C ARG A 188 2.39 -3.45 2.17
N HIS A 189 1.87 -2.80 1.13
CA HIS A 189 2.16 -3.14 -0.26
C HIS A 189 3.66 -3.03 -0.53
N ALA A 190 4.28 -1.92 -0.14
CA ALA A 190 5.71 -1.69 -0.26
C ALA A 190 6.52 -2.80 0.46
N ALA A 191 6.16 -3.15 1.69
CA ALA A 191 6.84 -4.22 2.44
C ALA A 191 6.71 -5.59 1.74
N VAL A 192 5.54 -5.93 1.19
CA VAL A 192 5.32 -7.17 0.43
C VAL A 192 6.15 -7.18 -0.86
N LEU A 193 6.21 -6.05 -1.57
CA LEU A 193 6.99 -5.92 -2.79
C LEU A 193 8.49 -5.97 -2.52
N ALA A 194 8.97 -5.38 -1.42
CA ALA A 194 10.36 -5.48 -1.00
C ALA A 194 10.75 -6.93 -0.71
N ASP A 195 9.93 -7.68 0.04
CA ASP A 195 10.14 -9.12 0.29
C ASP A 195 10.10 -9.93 -1.02
N LEU A 196 9.14 -9.65 -1.91
CA LEU A 196 9.02 -10.28 -3.22
C LEU A 196 10.24 -9.99 -4.11
N GLY A 197 10.82 -8.80 -3.99
CA GLY A 197 12.07 -8.38 -4.62
C GLY A 197 13.32 -8.99 -4.00
N GLY A 198 13.19 -9.72 -2.88
CA GLY A 198 14.28 -10.39 -2.19
C GLY A 198 15.04 -9.51 -1.18
N ALA A 199 14.45 -8.39 -0.73
CA ALA A 199 15.04 -7.57 0.31
C ALA A 199 15.18 -8.37 1.62
N THR A 200 16.34 -8.27 2.26
CA THR A 200 16.66 -8.96 3.53
C THR A 200 16.98 -7.98 4.65
N GLU A 201 17.36 -6.77 4.30
CA GLU A 201 17.73 -5.73 5.24
C GLU A 201 16.48 -5.02 5.77
N LEU A 202 16.45 -4.76 7.08
CA LEU A 202 15.30 -4.11 7.72
C LEU A 202 15.04 -2.70 7.16
N ASP A 203 16.09 -1.96 6.84
CA ASP A 203 15.95 -0.62 6.27
C ASP A 203 15.22 -0.67 4.92
N ALA A 204 15.50 -1.64 4.08
CA ALA A 204 14.82 -1.82 2.79
C ALA A 204 13.34 -2.25 2.95
N LEU A 205 12.96 -2.78 4.11
CA LEU A 205 11.60 -3.22 4.40
C LEU A 205 10.77 -2.17 5.15
N LEU A 206 11.42 -1.26 5.87
CA LEU A 206 10.76 -0.39 6.86
C LEU A 206 10.93 1.10 6.60
N LEU A 207 11.99 1.51 5.89
CA LEU A 207 12.24 2.92 5.60
C LEU A 207 11.68 3.31 4.22
N ASN A 208 11.14 4.51 4.16
CA ASN A 208 10.71 5.13 2.91
C ASN A 208 11.34 6.53 2.82
N ASP A 209 12.25 6.71 1.88
CA ASP A 209 12.93 7.96 1.56
C ASP A 209 12.47 8.56 0.22
N ALA A 210 11.40 8.02 -0.35
CA ALA A 210 10.86 8.51 -1.61
C ALA A 210 10.33 9.96 -1.47
N THR A 211 10.52 10.73 -2.55
CA THR A 211 9.97 12.07 -2.65
C THR A 211 8.50 12.01 -3.07
N ALA A 212 7.65 12.74 -2.37
CA ALA A 212 6.24 12.88 -2.71
C ALA A 212 6.05 13.52 -4.09
N LEU A 213 5.00 13.11 -4.80
CA LEU A 213 4.50 13.82 -5.97
C LEU A 213 3.89 15.15 -5.51
N VAL A 214 3.95 16.14 -6.37
CA VAL A 214 3.28 17.42 -6.15
C VAL A 214 2.17 17.58 -7.19
N PRO A 215 1.00 18.14 -6.81
CA PRO A 215 -0.02 18.51 -7.77
C PRO A 215 0.56 19.45 -8.83
N ALA A 216 0.16 19.26 -10.09
CA ALA A 216 0.52 20.23 -11.14
C ALA A 216 -0.04 21.61 -10.79
N GLU A 217 0.80 22.65 -10.90
CA GLU A 217 0.32 24.02 -10.78
C GLU A 217 -0.67 24.28 -11.91
N GLY A 218 -1.91 24.64 -11.55
CA GLY A 218 -3.02 24.90 -12.48
C GLY A 218 -2.95 26.26 -13.16
#